data_b5540483492243fd0b77c077958fad35
#
_entry.id   b5540483492243fd0b77c077958fad35
#
_cell.length_a   1.000
_cell.length_b   1.000
_cell.length_c   1.000
_cell.angle_alpha   90.00
_cell.angle_beta   90.00
_cell.angle_gamma   90.00
#
_symmetry.space_group_name_H-M   'P 1'
#
loop_
_entity.id
_entity.type
_entity.pdbx_description
1 polymer ?
#
loop_
_entity_poly.entity_id
_entity_poly.type
_entity_poly.pdbx_seq_one_letter_code
_entity_poly.pdbx_strand_id
1 'polypeptide(L)'
;MPSLVRTGRKPLAAIIAAATLLLGTSCSGGEPTASGFRQQKQTKPAPPPPTITVAPAEGAKRVRPDKPVVVTASGGKLEKVVVRAGRHVVDGRLDDSGTRWRSTERLRPATTYTVEAQAVGDGGPTQVNSKFTTLKPQNELAVIDVTPAVKGEILGVGAPIIVTFNRPVEDKAAVERALEVKPEKPVPGAWRWVSDRQVIYRTSRFWPAHQKVRFTARIAGVRSGPGTWGVKNVSHTLRIGAAWISTVNVKTHTMVVRKDGKVMRRMPISAGKATTREYTTTSGIHLTMERGNPVVMISPGRKPGDPGYYREVVNHAVRISSSGEYVHAAPWSIYAQGRANVSHGCINAHPRDAKWFYDNFHRGDVVKIVGTDRPLEWNNGWGFWQLSFKEWKKGSALDT
;
A
#
# COMPACT_ATOMS: atom_id res chain seq x y z
N MET A 1 -14.96 22.84 -54.13
CA MET A 1 -15.47 24.01 -54.89
C MET A 1 -16.27 24.89 -53.98
N PRO A 2 -16.32 26.17 -54.06
CA PRO A 2 -15.19 27.10 -53.98
C PRO A 2 -15.45 28.04 -52.78
N SER A 3 -14.63 28.81 -52.29
CA SER A 3 -13.78 29.86 -52.82
C SER A 3 -13.92 31.09 -51.93
N LEU A 4 -12.81 31.59 -51.47
CA LEU A 4 -12.36 32.98 -51.61
C LEU A 4 -13.12 34.07 -50.84
N VAL A 5 -12.60 35.13 -50.22
CA VAL A 5 -11.43 35.97 -50.55
C VAL A 5 -11.28 37.01 -49.45
N ARG A 6 -10.06 37.32 -48.93
CA ARG A 6 -9.32 38.57 -48.93
C ARG A 6 -10.06 39.84 -48.47
N THR A 7 -9.54 40.73 -47.74
CA THR A 7 -8.39 41.68 -47.77
C THR A 7 -8.58 42.63 -46.58
N GLY A 8 -7.69 43.30 -45.95
CA GLY A 8 -6.40 43.84 -46.25
C GLY A 8 -6.20 45.15 -45.53
N ARG A 9 -4.96 45.41 -45.20
CA ARG A 9 -4.35 46.75 -45.10
C ARG A 9 -4.32 47.51 -43.76
N LYS A 10 -3.10 47.63 -43.29
CA LYS A 10 -2.50 48.80 -42.59
C LYS A 10 -2.48 50.04 -43.54
N PRO A 11 -1.97 51.24 -43.18
CA PRO A 11 -1.04 51.67 -42.12
C PRO A 11 -1.14 53.13 -41.66
N LEU A 12 -0.13 53.60 -40.92
CA LEU A 12 0.49 54.96 -40.84
C LEU A 12 -0.31 56.05 -40.08
N ALA A 13 0.24 57.04 -39.37
CA ALA A 13 1.56 57.61 -39.36
C ALA A 13 1.76 58.45 -38.08
N ALA A 14 2.99 58.66 -37.79
CA ALA A 14 3.55 59.61 -36.81
C ALA A 14 3.25 61.07 -37.12
N ILE A 15 3.30 61.92 -36.10
CA ILE A 15 3.78 63.31 -36.27
C ILE A 15 4.45 63.77 -34.95
N ILE A 16 5.64 64.31 -35.12
CA ILE A 16 6.53 65.02 -34.23
C ILE A 16 6.09 66.47 -34.19
N ALA A 17 6.21 67.12 -33.02
CA ALA A 17 6.41 68.58 -33.04
C ALA A 17 7.19 69.00 -31.80
N ALA A 18 8.25 69.69 -32.06
CA ALA A 18 9.25 70.22 -31.15
C ALA A 18 9.00 71.72 -30.83
N ALA A 19 9.73 72.15 -29.82
CA ALA A 19 10.24 73.50 -29.56
C ALA A 19 9.23 74.54 -29.02
N THR A 20 9.57 75.28 -28.02
CA THR A 20 10.55 76.40 -28.08
C THR A 20 10.93 76.93 -26.69
N LEU A 21 12.17 77.37 -26.59
CA LEU A 21 12.73 78.15 -25.49
C LEU A 21 12.11 79.56 -25.44
N LEU A 22 12.06 80.12 -24.21
CA LEU A 22 12.20 81.52 -24.02
C LEU A 22 13.00 81.85 -22.75
N LEU A 23 14.10 82.55 -22.93
CA LEU A 23 14.97 83.18 -21.96
C LEU A 23 14.29 84.47 -21.41
N GLY A 24 14.42 84.66 -20.10
CA GLY A 24 14.14 85.91 -19.46
C GLY A 24 15.16 86.14 -18.31
N THR A 25 16.11 86.96 -18.58
CA THR A 25 17.07 87.50 -17.63
C THR A 25 16.43 88.69 -16.87
N SER A 26 16.59 88.68 -15.55
CA SER A 26 16.55 89.90 -14.76
C SER A 26 17.48 89.71 -13.52
N CYS A 27 18.50 90.53 -13.44
CA CYS A 27 19.40 90.69 -12.29
C CYS A 27 18.76 91.68 -11.30
N SER A 28 18.88 91.34 -10.01
CA SER A 28 19.15 92.42 -8.99
C SER A 28 19.65 91.72 -7.73
N GLY A 29 20.69 92.33 -7.15
CA GLY A 29 21.57 91.85 -6.08
C GLY A 29 20.91 91.84 -4.70
N GLY A 30 21.50 91.07 -3.84
CA GLY A 30 21.24 91.03 -2.39
C GLY A 30 22.25 90.09 -1.75
N GLU A 31 22.94 90.57 -0.74
CA GLU A 31 24.08 89.98 -0.04
C GLU A 31 23.88 88.64 0.63
N PRO A 32 24.95 87.88 0.94
CA PRO A 32 24.80 86.44 1.35
C PRO A 32 24.58 86.31 2.86
N THR A 33 23.42 85.79 3.22
CA THR A 33 23.25 85.23 4.56
C THR A 33 23.54 83.71 4.50
N ALA A 34 24.51 83.30 5.33
CA ALA A 34 24.88 81.91 5.51
C ALA A 34 23.71 81.10 6.08
N SER A 35 22.97 80.39 5.24
CA SER A 35 22.02 79.42 5.65
C SER A 35 22.68 78.03 5.55
N GLY A 36 22.77 77.38 6.70
CA GLY A 36 23.38 76.07 6.84
C GLY A 36 22.74 75.02 5.91
N PHE A 37 23.55 74.39 5.11
CA PHE A 37 23.20 73.19 4.38
C PHE A 37 22.80 72.09 5.38
N ARG A 38 21.51 71.92 5.62
CA ARG A 38 21.00 70.65 6.18
C ARG A 38 21.28 69.59 5.13
N GLN A 39 22.34 68.81 5.36
CA GLN A 39 22.50 67.54 4.66
C GLN A 39 21.24 66.71 4.87
N GLN A 40 20.41 66.62 3.87
CA GLN A 40 19.35 65.58 3.80
C GLN A 40 20.08 64.21 3.85
N LYS A 41 19.94 63.53 4.98
CA LYS A 41 20.36 62.13 5.15
C LYS A 41 19.67 61.37 4.02
N GLN A 42 20.41 60.99 2.98
CA GLN A 42 19.88 60.05 1.97
C GLN A 42 19.50 58.77 2.69
N THR A 43 18.21 58.60 2.92
CA THR A 43 17.68 57.34 3.41
C THR A 43 17.93 56.29 2.32
N LYS A 44 18.76 55.30 2.63
CA LYS A 44 19.01 54.14 1.78
C LYS A 44 17.64 53.56 1.37
N PRO A 45 17.40 53.30 0.10
CA PRO A 45 16.09 52.72 -0.33
C PRO A 45 15.84 51.47 0.49
N ALA A 46 14.59 51.31 0.97
CA ALA A 46 14.22 50.11 1.70
C ALA A 46 14.44 48.85 0.78
N PRO A 47 14.99 47.78 1.32
CA PRO A 47 15.17 46.57 0.52
C PRO A 47 13.83 46.09 -0.04
N PRO A 48 13.84 45.49 -1.23
CA PRO A 48 12.58 44.96 -1.83
C PRO A 48 12.01 43.82 -0.98
N PRO A 49 10.67 43.69 -0.92
CA PRO A 49 10.04 42.56 -0.24
C PRO A 49 10.43 41.22 -0.88
N PRO A 50 10.39 40.11 -0.13
CA PRO A 50 10.74 38.80 -0.67
C PRO A 50 9.77 38.39 -1.79
N THR A 51 10.26 37.61 -2.75
CA THR A 51 9.44 36.99 -3.80
C THR A 51 9.18 35.55 -3.49
N ILE A 52 7.94 35.07 -3.76
CA ILE A 52 7.55 33.67 -3.57
C ILE A 52 7.24 33.07 -4.94
N THR A 53 7.88 31.94 -5.25
CA THR A 53 7.59 31.14 -6.45
C THR A 53 6.96 29.83 -6.05
N VAL A 54 5.85 29.46 -6.71
CA VAL A 54 5.12 28.21 -6.50
C VAL A 54 5.20 27.35 -7.75
N ALA A 55 5.58 26.12 -7.58
CA ALA A 55 5.54 25.10 -8.61
C ALA A 55 4.69 23.91 -8.11
N PRO A 56 3.64 23.49 -8.85
CA PRO A 56 3.18 23.97 -10.16
C PRO A 56 2.69 25.43 -10.13
N ALA A 57 2.82 26.12 -11.25
CA ALA A 57 2.40 27.52 -11.38
C ALA A 57 0.88 27.70 -11.20
N GLU A 58 0.48 28.94 -10.89
CA GLU A 58 -0.93 29.32 -10.82
C GLU A 58 -1.67 28.95 -12.11
N GLY A 59 -2.88 28.37 -11.96
CA GLY A 59 -3.73 27.96 -13.06
C GLY A 59 -3.27 26.71 -13.81
N ALA A 60 -2.13 26.09 -13.43
CA ALA A 60 -1.63 24.88 -14.09
C ALA A 60 -2.66 23.76 -14.08
N LYS A 61 -2.90 23.17 -15.25
CA LYS A 61 -3.82 22.03 -15.42
C LYS A 61 -3.04 20.80 -15.82
N ARG A 62 -3.63 19.60 -15.57
CA ARG A 62 -3.03 18.31 -15.93
C ARG A 62 -1.64 18.06 -15.29
N VAL A 63 -1.41 18.64 -14.11
CA VAL A 63 -0.17 18.42 -13.36
C VAL A 63 -0.03 16.94 -13.01
N ARG A 64 1.15 16.38 -13.21
CA ARG A 64 1.41 14.97 -12.85
C ARG A 64 1.40 14.78 -11.34
N PRO A 65 0.66 13.79 -10.81
CA PRO A 65 0.56 13.53 -9.37
C PRO A 65 1.89 13.17 -8.68
N ASP A 66 2.85 12.61 -9.43
CA ASP A 66 4.18 12.23 -8.94
C ASP A 66 5.17 13.41 -8.87
N LYS A 67 4.77 14.59 -9.31
CA LYS A 67 5.56 15.82 -9.14
C LYS A 67 5.21 16.47 -7.82
N PRO A 68 6.21 16.82 -6.99
CA PRO A 68 5.96 17.50 -5.73
C PRO A 68 5.51 18.95 -5.95
N VAL A 69 4.80 19.48 -4.99
CA VAL A 69 4.64 20.94 -4.84
C VAL A 69 5.92 21.48 -4.24
N VAL A 70 6.44 22.55 -4.82
CA VAL A 70 7.63 23.28 -4.33
C VAL A 70 7.26 24.74 -4.18
N VAL A 71 7.57 25.33 -3.03
CA VAL A 71 7.45 26.75 -2.77
C VAL A 71 8.81 27.29 -2.41
N THR A 72 9.26 28.34 -3.08
CA THR A 72 10.61 28.94 -2.86
C THR A 72 10.47 30.44 -2.60
N ALA A 73 11.14 30.93 -1.56
CA ALA A 73 11.28 32.35 -1.27
C ALA A 73 12.68 32.83 -1.69
N SER A 74 12.74 34.04 -2.26
CA SER A 74 13.98 34.75 -2.56
C SER A 74 13.93 36.13 -1.91
N GLY A 75 15.03 36.57 -1.28
CA GLY A 75 15.09 37.82 -0.51
C GLY A 75 14.44 37.74 0.87
N GLY A 76 14.16 36.52 1.38
CA GLY A 76 13.57 36.27 2.70
C GLY A 76 13.39 34.81 3.00
N LYS A 77 12.68 34.49 4.09
CA LYS A 77 12.38 33.12 4.54
C LYS A 77 10.89 32.85 4.52
N LEU A 78 10.53 31.59 4.22
CA LEU A 78 9.15 31.10 4.32
C LEU A 78 8.77 30.96 5.81
N GLU A 79 7.70 31.61 6.22
CA GLU A 79 7.12 31.46 7.56
C GLU A 79 5.97 30.45 7.57
N LYS A 80 5.17 30.43 6.49
CA LYS A 80 3.99 29.58 6.38
C LYS A 80 3.87 29.06 4.96
N VAL A 81 3.67 27.75 4.83
CA VAL A 81 3.25 27.11 3.59
C VAL A 81 2.14 26.11 3.90
N VAL A 82 1.00 26.28 3.28
CA VAL A 82 -0.14 25.37 3.42
C VAL A 82 -0.61 24.97 2.03
N VAL A 83 -0.55 23.69 1.74
CA VAL A 83 -1.09 23.10 0.50
C VAL A 83 -2.31 22.26 0.86
N ARG A 84 -3.45 22.49 0.22
CA ARG A 84 -4.71 21.82 0.55
C ARG A 84 -5.38 21.21 -0.68
N ALA A 85 -6.05 20.08 -0.44
CA ALA A 85 -7.04 19.50 -1.35
C ALA A 85 -8.34 19.29 -0.56
N GLY A 86 -9.26 20.24 -0.63
CA GLY A 86 -10.41 20.29 0.25
C GLY A 86 -9.97 20.35 1.73
N ARG A 87 -10.40 19.38 2.54
CA ARG A 87 -10.02 19.30 3.98
C ARG A 87 -8.65 18.69 4.22
N HIS A 88 -8.05 18.03 3.22
CA HIS A 88 -6.74 17.38 3.37
C HIS A 88 -5.63 18.42 3.23
N VAL A 89 -4.73 18.47 4.20
CA VAL A 89 -3.48 19.24 4.14
C VAL A 89 -2.37 18.32 3.68
N VAL A 90 -1.63 18.76 2.67
CA VAL A 90 -0.52 18.02 2.09
C VAL A 90 0.72 18.17 2.97
N ASP A 91 1.27 17.05 3.39
CA ASP A 91 2.50 17.03 4.18
C ASP A 91 3.71 17.49 3.36
N GLY A 92 4.59 18.27 3.98
CA GLY A 92 5.81 18.75 3.35
C GLY A 92 6.88 19.13 4.36
N ARG A 93 8.06 19.44 3.84
CA ARG A 93 9.22 19.86 4.65
C ARG A 93 9.80 21.16 4.13
N LEU A 94 10.13 22.02 5.06
CA LEU A 94 10.96 23.19 4.84
C LEU A 94 12.43 22.76 4.91
N ASP A 95 13.28 23.32 4.06
CA ASP A 95 14.72 23.09 4.11
C ASP A 95 15.36 23.85 5.30
N ASP A 96 16.61 23.53 5.60
CA ASP A 96 17.35 24.12 6.74
C ASP A 96 17.60 25.65 6.55
N SER A 97 17.63 26.12 5.31
CA SER A 97 17.76 27.55 4.99
C SER A 97 16.46 28.34 5.25
N GLY A 98 15.33 27.65 5.37
CA GLY A 98 14.01 28.25 5.48
C GLY A 98 13.51 28.90 4.19
N THR A 99 14.14 28.62 3.04
CA THR A 99 13.80 29.26 1.77
C THR A 99 13.02 28.38 0.82
N ARG A 100 12.98 27.05 1.05
CA ARG A 100 12.31 26.11 0.16
C ARG A 100 11.50 25.08 0.92
N TRP A 101 10.22 25.04 0.65
CA TRP A 101 9.30 23.99 1.10
C TRP A 101 9.00 23.03 -0.03
N ARG A 102 8.92 21.71 0.27
CA ARG A 102 8.60 20.66 -0.68
C ARG A 102 7.63 19.66 -0.08
N SER A 103 6.56 19.28 -0.84
CA SER A 103 5.65 18.22 -0.42
C SER A 103 6.37 16.87 -0.31
N THR A 104 6.07 16.11 0.75
CA THR A 104 6.62 14.76 1.01
C THR A 104 5.71 13.65 0.55
N GLU A 105 4.42 13.92 0.40
CA GLU A 105 3.46 12.97 -0.18
C GLU A 105 3.19 13.26 -1.66
N ARG A 106 2.73 12.23 -2.37
CA ARG A 106 2.27 12.36 -3.76
C ARG A 106 0.91 13.04 -3.79
N LEU A 107 0.66 13.75 -4.88
CA LEU A 107 -0.63 14.39 -5.13
C LEU A 107 -1.66 13.34 -5.60
N ARG A 108 -2.92 13.56 -5.28
CA ARG A 108 -4.02 12.73 -5.81
C ARG A 108 -4.34 13.13 -7.24
N PRO A 109 -4.64 12.19 -8.12
CA PRO A 109 -5.12 12.50 -9.48
C PRO A 109 -6.47 13.21 -9.45
N ALA A 110 -6.83 13.90 -10.55
CA ALA A 110 -8.10 14.60 -10.76
C ALA A 110 -8.49 15.52 -9.60
N THR A 111 -7.51 16.15 -8.95
CA THR A 111 -7.69 16.91 -7.72
C THR A 111 -7.19 18.34 -7.90
N THR A 112 -7.98 19.30 -7.41
CA THR A 112 -7.58 20.69 -7.34
C THR A 112 -6.91 20.97 -6.00
N TYR A 113 -5.75 21.63 -6.05
CA TYR A 113 -4.95 22.04 -4.90
C TYR A 113 -4.91 23.56 -4.80
N THR A 114 -4.95 24.07 -3.59
CA THR A 114 -4.67 25.46 -3.25
C THR A 114 -3.38 25.53 -2.44
N VAL A 115 -2.57 26.54 -2.72
CA VAL A 115 -1.31 26.82 -2.01
C VAL A 115 -1.43 28.20 -1.41
N GLU A 116 -1.23 28.34 -0.13
CA GLU A 116 -1.07 29.58 0.61
C GLU A 116 0.35 29.63 1.14
N ALA A 117 1.12 30.65 0.81
CA ALA A 117 2.51 30.82 1.25
C ALA A 117 2.79 32.22 1.72
N GLN A 118 3.54 32.36 2.80
CA GLN A 118 4.00 33.64 3.38
C GLN A 118 5.51 33.60 3.57
N ALA A 119 6.15 34.70 3.23
CA ALA A 119 7.60 34.88 3.44
C ALA A 119 7.85 36.27 4.05
N VAL A 120 8.91 36.38 4.84
CA VAL A 120 9.36 37.62 5.47
C VAL A 120 10.84 37.85 5.14
N GLY A 121 11.17 39.07 4.80
CA GLY A 121 12.53 39.59 4.57
C GLY A 121 12.64 41.02 5.04
N ASP A 122 13.81 41.63 4.82
CA ASP A 122 14.09 43.00 5.27
C ASP A 122 13.15 44.05 4.66
N GLY A 123 12.53 43.75 3.50
CA GLY A 123 11.55 44.60 2.84
C GLY A 123 10.12 44.38 3.30
N GLY A 124 9.87 43.54 4.33
CA GLY A 124 8.55 43.22 4.88
C GLY A 124 8.00 41.87 4.43
N PRO A 125 6.74 41.57 4.78
CA PRO A 125 6.10 40.31 4.45
C PRO A 125 5.56 40.28 3.02
N THR A 126 5.54 39.07 2.41
CA THR A 126 4.87 38.79 1.15
C THR A 126 4.00 37.56 1.30
N GLN A 127 2.79 37.57 0.70
CA GLN A 127 1.88 36.46 0.66
C GLN A 127 1.49 36.13 -0.79
N VAL A 128 1.42 34.81 -1.09
CA VAL A 128 0.95 34.31 -2.39
C VAL A 128 -0.11 33.22 -2.16
N ASN A 129 -1.19 33.31 -2.93
CA ASN A 129 -2.20 32.27 -3.07
C ASN A 129 -2.12 31.70 -4.48
N SER A 130 -2.10 30.39 -4.62
CA SER A 130 -1.99 29.71 -5.90
C SER A 130 -2.93 28.51 -5.96
N LYS A 131 -3.38 28.15 -7.16
CA LYS A 131 -4.28 27.03 -7.40
C LYS A 131 -3.88 26.30 -8.66
N PHE A 132 -3.85 24.96 -8.59
CA PHE A 132 -3.57 24.11 -9.76
C PHE A 132 -4.42 22.84 -9.69
N THR A 133 -4.49 22.09 -10.81
CA THR A 133 -5.25 20.84 -10.90
C THR A 133 -4.40 19.73 -11.50
N THR A 134 -4.40 18.56 -10.84
CA THR A 134 -3.72 17.37 -11.33
C THR A 134 -4.47 16.71 -12.49
N LEU A 135 -3.76 15.92 -13.28
CA LEU A 135 -4.34 15.19 -14.41
C LEU A 135 -5.44 14.22 -13.96
N LYS A 136 -6.45 14.02 -14.80
CA LYS A 136 -7.41 12.93 -14.69
C LYS A 136 -6.77 11.70 -15.34
N PRO A 137 -6.69 10.55 -14.62
CA PRO A 137 -6.15 9.31 -15.19
C PRO A 137 -7.00 8.82 -16.36
N GLN A 138 -6.36 8.18 -17.33
CA GLN A 138 -7.08 7.38 -18.35
C GLN A 138 -7.61 6.09 -17.70
N ASN A 139 -6.79 5.52 -16.82
CA ASN A 139 -7.07 4.31 -16.08
C ASN A 139 -6.77 4.49 -14.60
N GLU A 140 -7.67 4.00 -13.75
CA GLU A 140 -7.54 4.09 -12.30
C GLU A 140 -7.08 2.75 -11.72
N LEU A 141 -5.95 2.77 -11.00
CA LEU A 141 -5.50 1.65 -10.17
C LEU A 141 -6.11 1.79 -8.77
N ALA A 142 -6.72 0.72 -8.29
CA ALA A 142 -7.26 0.63 -6.93
C ALA A 142 -6.93 -0.72 -6.30
N VAL A 143 -6.71 -0.74 -4.98
CA VAL A 143 -6.75 -1.95 -4.17
C VAL A 143 -8.22 -2.33 -3.99
N ILE A 144 -8.61 -3.52 -4.43
CA ILE A 144 -9.97 -4.04 -4.31
C ILE A 144 -10.13 -5.06 -3.18
N ASP A 145 -9.03 -5.68 -2.77
CA ASP A 145 -9.03 -6.60 -1.64
C ASP A 145 -7.69 -6.58 -0.90
N VAL A 146 -7.77 -6.75 0.41
CA VAL A 146 -6.64 -7.03 1.30
C VAL A 146 -7.02 -8.19 2.21
N THR A 147 -6.39 -9.34 2.02
CA THR A 147 -6.68 -10.55 2.79
C THR A 147 -5.47 -10.94 3.66
N PRO A 148 -5.67 -11.29 4.94
CA PRO A 148 -6.86 -11.11 5.76
C PRO A 148 -6.95 -9.68 6.30
N ALA A 149 -8.08 -9.03 6.16
CA ALA A 149 -8.29 -7.66 6.68
C ALA A 149 -9.73 -7.44 7.18
N VAL A 150 -10.32 -8.44 7.80
CA VAL A 150 -11.62 -8.30 8.45
C VAL A 150 -11.46 -7.50 9.75
N LYS A 151 -12.29 -6.47 9.92
CA LYS A 151 -12.22 -5.61 11.12
C LYS A 151 -12.45 -6.42 12.40
N GLY A 152 -11.50 -6.33 13.33
CA GLY A 152 -11.58 -7.01 14.63
C GLY A 152 -11.15 -8.47 14.62
N GLU A 153 -10.85 -9.06 13.45
CA GLU A 153 -10.37 -10.43 13.36
C GLU A 153 -9.01 -10.60 14.03
N ILE A 154 -8.86 -11.71 14.74
CA ILE A 154 -7.58 -12.16 15.29
C ILE A 154 -6.99 -13.16 14.30
N LEU A 155 -5.72 -13.00 13.96
CA LEU A 155 -5.00 -13.80 12.97
C LEU A 155 -3.93 -14.64 13.61
N GLY A 156 -3.64 -15.78 13.00
CA GLY A 156 -2.51 -16.62 13.36
C GLY A 156 -1.16 -16.02 12.96
N VAL A 157 -0.12 -16.53 13.59
CA VAL A 157 1.28 -16.05 13.41
C VAL A 157 1.85 -16.33 12.02
N GLY A 158 1.24 -17.21 11.22
CA GLY A 158 1.63 -17.49 9.85
C GLY A 158 0.96 -16.60 8.80
N ALA A 159 0.00 -15.77 9.18
CA ALA A 159 -0.86 -15.04 8.25
C ALA A 159 -0.07 -14.18 7.25
N PRO A 160 -0.34 -14.27 5.94
CA PRO A 160 0.20 -13.38 4.92
C PRO A 160 -0.56 -12.05 4.90
N ILE A 161 -0.08 -11.07 4.11
CA ILE A 161 -0.88 -9.94 3.66
C ILE A 161 -0.98 -10.06 2.13
N ILE A 162 -2.17 -10.33 1.63
CA ILE A 162 -2.46 -10.50 0.20
C ILE A 162 -3.16 -9.24 -0.28
N VAL A 163 -2.59 -8.57 -1.28
CA VAL A 163 -3.16 -7.34 -1.87
C VAL A 163 -3.55 -7.62 -3.31
N THR A 164 -4.81 -7.38 -3.64
CA THR A 164 -5.34 -7.55 -4.99
C THR A 164 -5.76 -6.21 -5.59
N PHE A 165 -5.34 -5.98 -6.82
CA PHE A 165 -5.64 -4.78 -7.60
C PHE A 165 -6.74 -5.04 -8.63
N ASN A 166 -7.52 -4.00 -8.96
CA ASN A 166 -8.60 -4.07 -9.95
C ASN A 166 -8.12 -4.31 -11.38
N ARG A 167 -6.84 -4.09 -11.67
CA ARG A 167 -6.22 -4.23 -13.00
C ARG A 167 -4.75 -4.62 -12.92
N PRO A 168 -4.15 -5.06 -14.04
CA PRO A 168 -2.71 -5.33 -14.11
C PRO A 168 -1.86 -4.14 -13.70
N VAL A 169 -0.80 -4.42 -12.95
CA VAL A 169 0.23 -3.45 -12.52
C VAL A 169 1.46 -3.66 -13.41
N GLU A 170 1.75 -2.70 -14.28
CA GLU A 170 2.90 -2.76 -15.17
C GLU A 170 4.19 -2.33 -14.44
N ASP A 171 4.17 -1.17 -13.77
CA ASP A 171 5.27 -0.73 -12.90
C ASP A 171 5.09 -1.29 -11.48
N LYS A 172 5.40 -2.58 -11.33
CA LYS A 172 5.33 -3.29 -10.06
C LYS A 172 6.25 -2.67 -9.01
N ALA A 173 7.43 -2.21 -9.41
CA ALA A 173 8.39 -1.60 -8.50
C ALA A 173 7.87 -0.28 -7.88
N ALA A 174 7.25 0.58 -8.69
CA ALA A 174 6.65 1.82 -8.19
C ALA A 174 5.50 1.56 -7.21
N VAL A 175 4.67 0.56 -7.50
CA VAL A 175 3.55 0.18 -6.62
C VAL A 175 4.07 -0.49 -5.35
N GLU A 176 5.01 -1.42 -5.45
CA GLU A 176 5.57 -2.14 -4.29
C GLU A 176 6.24 -1.19 -3.29
N ARG A 177 7.00 -0.17 -3.75
CA ARG A 177 7.54 0.90 -2.89
C ARG A 177 6.48 1.69 -2.15
N ALA A 178 5.24 1.66 -2.60
CA ALA A 178 4.11 2.34 -1.96
C ALA A 178 3.33 1.45 -0.97
N LEU A 179 3.72 0.19 -0.84
CA LEU A 179 3.14 -0.76 0.11
C LEU A 179 4.00 -0.82 1.38
N GLU A 180 3.45 -0.35 2.47
CA GLU A 180 4.15 -0.26 3.76
C GLU A 180 3.56 -1.25 4.77
N VAL A 181 4.41 -1.98 5.48
CA VAL A 181 4.03 -2.88 6.59
C VAL A 181 4.80 -2.48 7.84
N LYS A 182 4.08 -2.07 8.87
CA LYS A 182 4.64 -1.63 10.17
C LYS A 182 4.13 -2.52 11.30
N PRO A 183 4.87 -3.55 11.72
CA PRO A 183 4.56 -4.33 12.92
C PRO A 183 5.01 -3.59 14.19
N GLU A 184 4.31 -3.82 15.32
CA GLU A 184 4.75 -3.35 16.65
C GLU A 184 6.02 -4.06 17.12
N LYS A 185 6.17 -5.35 16.77
CA LYS A 185 7.37 -6.16 17.03
C LYS A 185 8.07 -6.44 15.69
N PRO A 186 9.19 -5.79 15.40
CA PRO A 186 9.83 -5.88 14.09
C PRO A 186 10.26 -7.30 13.71
N VAL A 187 10.02 -7.65 12.48
CA VAL A 187 10.47 -8.89 11.84
C VAL A 187 10.69 -8.59 10.36
N PRO A 188 11.80 -9.02 9.75
CA PRO A 188 12.04 -8.84 8.33
C PRO A 188 10.94 -9.51 7.50
N GLY A 189 10.53 -8.87 6.43
CA GLY A 189 9.55 -9.41 5.50
C GLY A 189 9.76 -8.88 4.09
N ALA A 190 9.11 -9.50 3.13
CA ALA A 190 9.22 -9.12 1.72
C ALA A 190 7.92 -9.38 0.98
N TRP A 191 7.70 -8.61 -0.05
CA TRP A 191 6.64 -8.79 -1.03
C TRP A 191 7.05 -9.84 -2.07
N ARG A 192 6.06 -10.53 -2.64
CA ARG A 192 6.20 -11.38 -3.82
C ARG A 192 4.99 -11.18 -4.71
N TRP A 193 5.22 -10.81 -5.96
CA TRP A 193 4.19 -10.81 -7.00
C TRP A 193 3.91 -12.25 -7.44
N VAL A 194 2.65 -12.63 -7.37
CA VAL A 194 2.17 -13.96 -7.80
C VAL A 194 1.38 -13.88 -9.10
N SER A 195 0.97 -12.67 -9.47
CA SER A 195 0.38 -12.34 -10.77
C SER A 195 0.64 -10.86 -11.10
N ASP A 196 0.06 -10.37 -12.19
CA ASP A 196 0.05 -8.96 -12.55
C ASP A 196 -0.89 -8.09 -11.68
N ARG A 197 -1.79 -8.74 -10.92
CA ARG A 197 -2.82 -8.08 -10.09
C ARG A 197 -2.71 -8.41 -8.61
N GLN A 198 -1.80 -9.29 -8.21
CA GLN A 198 -1.73 -9.73 -6.83
C GLN A 198 -0.30 -9.80 -6.32
N VAL A 199 -0.08 -9.22 -5.16
CA VAL A 199 1.17 -9.23 -4.43
C VAL A 199 0.93 -9.68 -2.99
N ILE A 200 1.84 -10.50 -2.45
CA ILE A 200 1.74 -11.12 -1.14
C ILE A 200 2.95 -10.75 -0.30
N TYR A 201 2.71 -10.32 0.93
CA TYR A 201 3.74 -10.09 1.93
C TYR A 201 3.82 -11.26 2.90
N ARG A 202 5.04 -11.71 3.15
CA ARG A 202 5.38 -12.70 4.16
C ARG A 202 6.63 -12.26 4.92
N THR A 203 6.67 -12.55 6.21
CA THR A 203 7.85 -12.36 7.05
C THR A 203 8.88 -13.49 6.86
N SER A 204 10.10 -13.26 7.30
CA SER A 204 11.20 -14.27 7.21
C SER A 204 10.99 -15.45 8.14
N ARG A 205 10.27 -15.25 9.24
CA ARG A 205 9.79 -16.22 10.22
C ARG A 205 8.36 -15.83 10.62
N PHE A 206 7.64 -16.70 11.30
CA PHE A 206 6.28 -16.35 11.78
C PHE A 206 6.27 -15.02 12.51
N TRP A 207 5.14 -14.29 12.41
CA TRP A 207 4.94 -13.07 13.17
C TRP A 207 5.20 -13.35 14.68
N PRO A 208 5.90 -12.47 15.39
CA PRO A 208 5.83 -12.47 16.83
C PRO A 208 4.37 -12.38 17.28
N ALA A 209 3.97 -13.27 18.20
CA ALA A 209 2.60 -13.30 18.71
C ALA A 209 2.23 -12.02 19.48
N HIS A 210 0.91 -11.78 19.64
CA HIS A 210 0.35 -10.71 20.45
C HIS A 210 0.84 -9.31 20.02
N GLN A 211 0.54 -8.93 18.76
CA GLN A 211 0.89 -7.61 18.23
C GLN A 211 -0.13 -7.11 17.21
N LYS A 212 -0.05 -5.83 16.93
CA LYS A 212 -0.69 -5.21 15.78
C LYS A 212 0.31 -5.01 14.65
N VAL A 213 -0.17 -5.13 13.43
CA VAL A 213 0.58 -4.87 12.20
C VAL A 213 -0.22 -3.89 11.38
N ARG A 214 0.33 -2.71 11.11
CA ARG A 214 -0.31 -1.75 10.21
C ARG A 214 0.17 -1.99 8.78
N PHE A 215 -0.74 -2.27 7.90
CA PHE A 215 -0.53 -2.25 6.45
C PHE A 215 -1.09 -0.96 5.87
N THR A 216 -0.33 -0.32 4.98
CA THR A 216 -0.76 0.88 4.24
C THR A 216 -0.32 0.79 2.79
N ALA A 217 -1.26 0.87 1.86
CA ALA A 217 -1.01 1.05 0.44
C ALA A 217 -1.13 2.55 0.12
N ARG A 218 0.00 3.25 -0.03
CA ARG A 218 0.08 4.68 -0.38
C ARG A 218 0.13 4.86 -1.90
N ILE A 219 -0.83 4.26 -2.60
CA ILE A 219 -0.83 4.21 -4.07
C ILE A 219 -1.44 5.44 -4.74
N ALA A 220 -2.13 6.32 -4.02
CA ALA A 220 -2.64 7.55 -4.60
C ALA A 220 -1.49 8.36 -5.21
N GLY A 221 -1.61 8.72 -6.51
CA GLY A 221 -0.58 9.42 -7.26
C GLY A 221 0.62 8.57 -7.70
N VAL A 222 0.59 7.26 -7.47
CA VAL A 222 1.58 6.33 -8.04
C VAL A 222 1.21 6.03 -9.48
N ARG A 223 2.14 6.20 -10.40
CA ARG A 223 2.00 5.75 -11.78
C ARG A 223 2.32 4.25 -11.83
N SER A 224 1.36 3.45 -12.28
CA SER A 224 1.52 1.99 -12.39
C SER A 224 1.62 1.48 -13.83
N GLY A 225 1.57 2.40 -14.80
CA GLY A 225 1.69 2.14 -16.25
C GLY A 225 1.34 3.38 -17.07
N PRO A 226 1.39 3.32 -18.40
CA PRO A 226 0.95 4.39 -19.28
C PRO A 226 -0.50 4.79 -18.99
N GLY A 227 -0.73 6.08 -18.71
CA GLY A 227 -2.06 6.60 -18.40
C GLY A 227 -2.73 6.07 -17.13
N THR A 228 -2.08 5.15 -16.39
CA THR A 228 -2.65 4.46 -15.22
C THR A 228 -2.04 4.99 -13.92
N TRP A 229 -2.92 5.43 -13.01
CA TRP A 229 -2.52 6.04 -11.73
C TRP A 229 -3.33 5.48 -10.57
N GLY A 230 -2.69 5.29 -9.43
CA GLY A 230 -3.36 5.00 -8.18
C GLY A 230 -4.21 6.19 -7.73
N VAL A 231 -5.45 5.93 -7.31
CA VAL A 231 -6.41 7.01 -6.97
C VAL A 231 -6.69 7.15 -5.48
N LYS A 232 -6.48 6.08 -4.69
CA LYS A 232 -6.83 6.07 -3.27
C LYS A 232 -5.82 5.28 -2.45
N ASN A 233 -5.47 5.80 -1.28
CA ASN A 233 -4.72 5.07 -0.27
C ASN A 233 -5.64 4.16 0.54
N VAL A 234 -5.12 3.00 0.97
CA VAL A 234 -5.85 2.02 1.81
C VAL A 234 -4.99 1.71 3.02
N SER A 235 -5.59 1.59 4.20
CA SER A 235 -4.88 1.19 5.42
C SER A 235 -5.70 0.22 6.24
N HIS A 236 -5.06 -0.84 6.72
CA HIS A 236 -5.64 -1.85 7.59
C HIS A 236 -4.73 -2.09 8.80
N THR A 237 -5.34 -2.42 9.93
CA THR A 237 -4.62 -2.88 11.11
C THR A 237 -5.01 -4.32 11.37
N LEU A 238 -4.02 -5.22 11.23
CA LEU A 238 -4.15 -6.63 11.53
C LEU A 238 -3.79 -6.88 13.00
N ARG A 239 -4.48 -7.83 13.63
CA ARG A 239 -4.22 -8.25 15.02
C ARG A 239 -3.69 -9.67 15.00
N ILE A 240 -2.40 -9.84 15.23
CA ILE A 240 -1.78 -11.16 15.39
C ILE A 240 -2.04 -11.63 16.82
N GLY A 241 -2.67 -12.79 16.95
CA GLY A 241 -3.02 -13.39 18.23
C GLY A 241 -1.90 -14.22 18.85
N ALA A 242 -2.29 -15.22 19.62
CA ALA A 242 -1.37 -16.21 20.18
C ALA A 242 -0.73 -17.07 19.08
N ALA A 243 0.44 -17.62 19.33
CA ALA A 243 1.12 -18.55 18.43
C ALA A 243 0.48 -19.95 18.54
N TRP A 244 -0.61 -20.18 17.80
CA TRP A 244 -1.17 -21.50 17.65
C TRP A 244 -0.41 -22.27 16.56
N ILE A 245 0.28 -23.32 16.97
CA ILE A 245 1.08 -24.17 16.08
C ILE A 245 0.71 -25.61 16.35
N SER A 246 0.17 -26.27 15.34
CA SER A 246 -0.14 -27.68 15.33
C SER A 246 0.94 -28.45 14.59
N THR A 247 1.35 -29.59 15.11
CA THR A 247 2.24 -30.54 14.42
C THR A 247 1.48 -31.83 14.22
N VAL A 248 1.24 -32.20 12.97
CA VAL A 248 0.65 -33.45 12.55
C VAL A 248 1.76 -34.39 12.12
N ASN A 249 1.91 -35.53 12.78
CA ASN A 249 2.80 -36.60 12.34
C ASN A 249 1.95 -37.73 11.77
N VAL A 250 2.00 -37.91 10.45
CA VAL A 250 1.19 -38.89 9.72
C VAL A 250 1.62 -40.33 10.06
N LYS A 251 2.92 -40.56 10.38
CA LYS A 251 3.41 -41.89 10.73
C LYS A 251 3.00 -42.33 12.12
N THR A 252 2.89 -41.41 13.07
CA THR A 252 2.45 -41.70 14.44
C THR A 252 0.96 -41.44 14.66
N HIS A 253 0.24 -41.04 13.61
CA HIS A 253 -1.21 -40.78 13.66
C HIS A 253 -1.61 -39.80 14.78
N THR A 254 -0.78 -38.76 15.02
CA THR A 254 -0.98 -37.87 16.15
C THR A 254 -0.84 -36.41 15.70
N MET A 255 -1.73 -35.57 16.18
CA MET A 255 -1.64 -34.11 16.09
C MET A 255 -1.41 -33.52 17.48
N VAL A 256 -0.36 -32.70 17.62
CA VAL A 256 -0.04 -31.98 18.85
C VAL A 256 -0.24 -30.50 18.64
N VAL A 257 -1.15 -29.90 19.38
CA VAL A 257 -1.48 -28.49 19.31
C VAL A 257 -0.80 -27.73 20.45
N ARG A 258 -0.08 -26.65 20.09
CA ARG A 258 0.57 -25.74 21.04
C ARG A 258 0.02 -24.33 20.88
N LYS A 259 -0.12 -23.66 22.03
CA LYS A 259 -0.39 -22.22 22.11
C LYS A 259 0.75 -21.55 22.86
N ASP A 260 1.43 -20.60 22.22
CA ASP A 260 2.58 -19.90 22.80
C ASP A 260 3.63 -20.89 23.40
N GLY A 261 3.89 -21.99 22.66
CA GLY A 261 4.82 -23.05 23.03
C GLY A 261 4.25 -24.12 23.97
N LYS A 262 3.20 -23.87 24.73
CA LYS A 262 2.60 -24.83 25.67
C LYS A 262 1.69 -25.81 24.93
N VAL A 263 1.79 -27.10 25.27
CA VAL A 263 0.89 -28.13 24.72
C VAL A 263 -0.51 -27.94 25.31
N MET A 264 -1.46 -27.71 24.40
CA MET A 264 -2.87 -27.53 24.74
C MET A 264 -3.66 -28.81 24.52
N ARG A 265 -3.30 -29.59 23.49
CA ARG A 265 -4.01 -30.82 23.14
C ARG A 265 -3.14 -31.78 22.37
N ARG A 266 -3.34 -33.08 22.59
CA ARG A 266 -2.86 -34.19 21.78
C ARG A 266 -4.08 -34.91 21.23
N MET A 267 -4.14 -35.09 19.91
CA MET A 267 -5.30 -35.63 19.22
C MET A 267 -4.88 -36.83 18.41
N PRO A 268 -5.45 -38.01 18.64
CA PRO A 268 -5.37 -39.11 17.67
C PRO A 268 -6.00 -38.68 16.35
N ILE A 269 -5.32 -38.90 15.23
CA ILE A 269 -5.82 -38.52 13.89
C ILE A 269 -5.66 -39.71 12.92
N SER A 270 -6.34 -39.58 11.77
CA SER A 270 -6.13 -40.43 10.62
C SER A 270 -5.95 -39.54 9.40
N ALA A 271 -4.83 -39.66 8.72
CA ALA A 271 -4.49 -38.87 7.53
C ALA A 271 -4.81 -39.63 6.23
N GLY A 272 -4.36 -39.13 5.09
CA GLY A 272 -4.52 -39.77 3.78
C GLY A 272 -3.94 -41.16 3.71
N LYS A 273 -4.68 -42.09 3.14
CA LYS A 273 -4.30 -43.55 3.06
C LYS A 273 -3.10 -43.83 2.17
N ALA A 274 -2.64 -42.84 1.40
CA ALA A 274 -1.42 -42.91 0.55
C ALA A 274 -1.40 -44.06 -0.48
N THR A 275 -2.55 -44.60 -0.87
CA THR A 275 -2.64 -45.61 -1.94
C THR A 275 -2.33 -45.03 -3.31
N THR A 276 -2.53 -43.75 -3.48
CA THR A 276 -2.17 -42.93 -4.63
C THR A 276 -1.63 -41.60 -4.15
N ARG A 277 -0.90 -40.87 -5.03
CA ARG A 277 -0.41 -39.52 -4.72
C ARG A 277 -1.56 -38.57 -4.36
N GLU A 278 -2.70 -38.72 -5.01
CA GLU A 278 -3.91 -37.93 -4.74
C GLU A 278 -4.42 -38.12 -3.29
N TYR A 279 -4.38 -39.35 -2.79
CA TYR A 279 -4.82 -39.70 -1.44
C TYR A 279 -3.72 -39.62 -0.37
N THR A 280 -2.59 -39.00 -0.72
CA THR A 280 -1.52 -38.73 0.22
C THR A 280 -1.64 -37.32 0.77
N THR A 281 -1.77 -37.16 2.09
CA THR A 281 -1.73 -35.85 2.76
C THR A 281 -0.42 -35.15 2.45
N THR A 282 -0.48 -33.86 2.11
CA THR A 282 0.74 -33.10 1.82
C THR A 282 1.54 -32.78 3.09
N SER A 283 2.85 -32.96 3.04
CA SER A 283 3.79 -32.56 4.10
C SER A 283 4.28 -31.13 3.89
N GLY A 284 4.46 -30.40 4.99
CA GLY A 284 4.96 -29.02 4.98
C GLY A 284 4.22 -28.13 5.97
N ILE A 285 4.34 -26.82 5.78
CA ILE A 285 3.70 -25.79 6.60
C ILE A 285 2.43 -25.34 5.90
N HIS A 286 1.30 -25.81 6.40
CA HIS A 286 -0.03 -25.31 6.01
C HIS A 286 -0.45 -24.18 6.92
N LEU A 287 -1.36 -23.34 6.44
CA LEU A 287 -2.05 -22.35 7.24
C LEU A 287 -3.54 -22.62 7.22
N THR A 288 -4.20 -22.40 8.35
CA THR A 288 -5.66 -22.36 8.40
C THR A 288 -6.18 -21.18 7.59
N MET A 289 -7.13 -21.43 6.68
CA MET A 289 -7.65 -20.41 5.77
C MET A 289 -9.09 -20.03 6.10
N GLU A 290 -9.99 -20.97 6.06
CA GLU A 290 -11.41 -20.80 6.32
C GLU A 290 -11.95 -21.99 7.10
N ARG A 291 -13.14 -21.83 7.69
CA ARG A 291 -13.80 -22.88 8.42
C ARG A 291 -15.28 -22.92 8.09
N GLY A 292 -15.86 -24.10 8.10
CA GLY A 292 -17.27 -24.31 7.86
C GLY A 292 -17.85 -25.44 8.72
N ASN A 293 -19.15 -25.36 8.99
CA ASN A 293 -19.85 -26.36 9.76
C ASN A 293 -21.35 -26.35 9.38
N PRO A 294 -21.82 -27.27 8.54
CA PRO A 294 -21.09 -28.32 7.83
C PRO A 294 -20.36 -27.82 6.57
N VAL A 295 -19.51 -28.68 6.01
CA VAL A 295 -18.90 -28.53 4.68
C VAL A 295 -19.24 -29.77 3.86
N VAL A 296 -19.62 -29.58 2.60
CA VAL A 296 -19.78 -30.67 1.63
C VAL A 296 -18.47 -30.86 0.89
N MET A 297 -17.83 -32.01 1.06
CA MET A 297 -16.62 -32.42 0.35
C MET A 297 -16.98 -33.33 -0.81
N ILE A 298 -16.48 -33.00 -1.98
CA ILE A 298 -16.70 -33.78 -3.21
C ILE A 298 -15.34 -34.06 -3.84
N SER A 299 -15.14 -35.28 -4.34
CA SER A 299 -13.95 -35.68 -5.05
C SER A 299 -13.70 -34.78 -6.27
N PRO A 300 -12.49 -34.16 -6.37
CA PRO A 300 -12.19 -33.27 -7.50
C PRO A 300 -12.23 -34.01 -8.84
N GLY A 301 -12.86 -33.39 -9.86
CA GLY A 301 -12.86 -33.88 -11.23
C GLY A 301 -13.63 -35.19 -11.49
N ARG A 302 -14.37 -35.71 -10.50
CA ARG A 302 -15.17 -36.93 -10.61
C ARG A 302 -16.69 -36.65 -10.53
N LYS A 303 -17.45 -37.46 -11.20
CA LYS A 303 -18.94 -37.41 -11.20
C LYS A 303 -19.51 -38.61 -10.43
N PRO A 304 -20.76 -38.56 -9.96
CA PRO A 304 -21.45 -39.72 -9.41
C PRO A 304 -21.38 -40.90 -10.38
N GLY A 305 -20.89 -42.06 -9.89
CA GLY A 305 -20.65 -43.28 -10.68
C GLY A 305 -19.19 -43.50 -11.09
N ASP A 306 -18.33 -42.45 -11.04
CA ASP A 306 -16.92 -42.63 -11.36
C ASP A 306 -16.19 -43.39 -10.23
N PRO A 307 -15.18 -44.23 -10.54
CA PRO A 307 -14.32 -44.84 -9.53
C PRO A 307 -13.68 -43.79 -8.64
N GLY A 308 -13.82 -43.94 -7.32
CA GLY A 308 -13.29 -42.99 -6.34
C GLY A 308 -14.09 -41.71 -6.17
N TYR A 309 -15.31 -41.62 -6.75
CA TYR A 309 -16.21 -40.53 -6.40
C TYR A 309 -16.62 -40.64 -4.93
N TYR A 310 -16.63 -39.53 -4.26
CA TYR A 310 -17.23 -39.38 -2.93
C TYR A 310 -17.95 -38.02 -2.80
N ARG A 311 -18.99 -38.02 -1.97
CA ARG A 311 -19.67 -36.80 -1.49
C ARG A 311 -19.92 -36.99 0.00
N GLU A 312 -19.17 -36.28 0.82
CA GLU A 312 -19.26 -36.40 2.27
C GLU A 312 -19.65 -35.04 2.88
N VAL A 313 -20.52 -35.09 3.89
CA VAL A 313 -20.88 -33.92 4.70
C VAL A 313 -20.10 -34.02 5.99
N VAL A 314 -19.19 -33.09 6.20
CA VAL A 314 -18.30 -33.06 7.35
C VAL A 314 -18.58 -31.86 8.25
N ASN A 315 -18.47 -32.07 9.55
CA ASN A 315 -18.66 -31.03 10.54
C ASN A 315 -17.31 -30.51 11.07
N HIS A 316 -17.32 -29.27 11.60
CA HIS A 316 -16.16 -28.65 12.23
C HIS A 316 -14.91 -28.71 11.34
N ALA A 317 -15.05 -28.31 10.09
CA ALA A 317 -14.02 -28.38 9.09
C ALA A 317 -13.20 -27.07 9.03
N VAL A 318 -11.90 -27.18 9.14
CA VAL A 318 -10.92 -26.09 8.99
C VAL A 318 -10.05 -26.39 7.78
N ARG A 319 -10.14 -25.56 6.74
CA ARG A 319 -9.39 -25.73 5.50
C ARG A 319 -7.93 -25.35 5.68
N ILE A 320 -7.02 -26.16 5.14
CA ILE A 320 -5.57 -25.97 5.25
C ILE A 320 -4.83 -25.98 3.90
N SER A 321 -5.53 -26.29 2.78
CA SER A 321 -4.98 -26.15 1.43
C SER A 321 -6.09 -25.82 0.42
N SER A 322 -5.74 -25.22 -0.74
CA SER A 322 -6.70 -25.01 -1.84
C SER A 322 -7.10 -26.29 -2.53
N SER A 323 -6.24 -27.31 -2.50
CA SER A 323 -6.54 -28.65 -3.05
C SER A 323 -7.59 -29.42 -2.25
N GLY A 324 -8.08 -28.85 -1.13
CA GLY A 324 -9.19 -29.44 -0.38
C GLY A 324 -8.79 -30.28 0.81
N GLU A 325 -7.62 -30.08 1.38
CA GLU A 325 -7.26 -30.70 2.65
C GLU A 325 -7.83 -29.89 3.82
N TYR A 326 -8.39 -30.60 4.79
CA TYR A 326 -9.04 -30.04 5.98
C TYR A 326 -8.61 -30.84 7.23
N VAL A 327 -8.70 -30.18 8.38
CA VAL A 327 -8.84 -30.84 9.68
C VAL A 327 -10.32 -30.83 10.00
N HIS A 328 -10.96 -32.00 10.18
CA HIS A 328 -12.42 -32.08 10.36
C HIS A 328 -12.88 -33.26 11.22
N ALA A 329 -14.11 -33.22 11.67
CA ALA A 329 -14.75 -34.32 12.37
C ALA A 329 -15.00 -35.50 11.41
N ALA A 330 -14.57 -36.69 11.80
CA ALA A 330 -14.75 -37.91 11.01
C ALA A 330 -15.19 -39.09 11.91
N PRO A 331 -16.47 -39.11 12.36
CA PRO A 331 -16.97 -40.17 13.24
C PRO A 331 -16.86 -41.57 12.64
N TRP A 332 -16.92 -41.70 11.32
CA TRP A 332 -16.81 -42.99 10.60
C TRP A 332 -15.40 -43.61 10.63
N SER A 333 -14.36 -42.83 11.00
CA SER A 333 -12.97 -43.31 11.02
C SER A 333 -12.36 -43.35 12.42
N ILE A 334 -13.16 -43.29 13.50
CA ILE A 334 -12.67 -43.31 14.88
C ILE A 334 -11.81 -44.55 15.15
N TYR A 335 -12.15 -45.70 14.57
CA TYR A 335 -11.40 -46.96 14.69
C TYR A 335 -9.96 -46.83 14.16
N ALA A 336 -9.71 -45.95 13.20
CA ALA A 336 -8.41 -45.75 12.57
C ALA A 336 -7.60 -44.60 13.22
N GLN A 337 -8.26 -43.66 13.89
CA GLN A 337 -7.61 -42.50 14.50
C GLN A 337 -6.60 -42.97 15.60
N GLY A 338 -5.35 -42.51 15.44
CA GLY A 338 -4.23 -42.93 16.29
C GLY A 338 -3.61 -44.27 15.89
N ARG A 339 -4.05 -44.90 14.78
CA ARG A 339 -3.59 -46.28 14.38
C ARG A 339 -3.31 -46.42 12.89
N ALA A 340 -4.13 -45.83 12.02
CA ALA A 340 -4.04 -46.01 10.56
C ALA A 340 -4.50 -44.77 9.80
N ASN A 341 -4.06 -44.61 8.56
CA ASN A 341 -4.42 -43.55 7.66
C ASN A 341 -5.44 -44.06 6.64
N VAL A 342 -6.65 -43.50 6.63
CA VAL A 342 -7.76 -44.01 5.81
C VAL A 342 -8.48 -42.89 5.01
N SER A 343 -8.09 -41.62 5.17
CA SER A 343 -8.73 -40.51 4.46
C SER A 343 -8.26 -40.38 3.01
N HIS A 344 -8.87 -39.44 2.28
CA HIS A 344 -8.46 -39.07 0.91
C HIS A 344 -7.43 -37.89 0.88
N GLY A 345 -6.83 -37.56 2.04
CA GLY A 345 -5.85 -36.49 2.18
C GLY A 345 -6.11 -35.57 3.40
N CYS A 346 -7.34 -35.46 3.86
CA CYS A 346 -7.72 -34.69 5.04
C CYS A 346 -7.15 -35.29 6.34
N ILE A 347 -7.11 -34.47 7.38
CA ILE A 347 -6.79 -34.88 8.76
C ILE A 347 -8.13 -35.17 9.47
N ASN A 348 -8.47 -36.45 9.53
CA ASN A 348 -9.66 -36.95 10.23
C ASN A 348 -9.41 -36.93 11.74
N ALA A 349 -10.26 -36.30 12.51
CA ALA A 349 -10.20 -36.23 13.96
C ALA A 349 -11.52 -36.68 14.61
N HIS A 350 -11.44 -37.11 15.87
CA HIS A 350 -12.64 -37.37 16.67
C HIS A 350 -13.54 -36.11 16.71
N PRO A 351 -14.87 -36.22 16.63
CA PRO A 351 -15.77 -35.07 16.61
C PRO A 351 -15.51 -34.03 17.72
N ARG A 352 -15.23 -34.49 18.94
CA ARG A 352 -14.89 -33.61 20.08
C ARG A 352 -13.58 -32.85 19.84
N ASP A 353 -12.58 -33.49 19.22
CA ASP A 353 -11.28 -32.89 18.97
C ASP A 353 -11.33 -31.92 17.79
N ALA A 354 -12.06 -32.28 16.73
CA ALA A 354 -12.30 -31.43 15.58
C ALA A 354 -13.09 -30.15 15.99
N LYS A 355 -14.13 -30.31 16.82
CA LYS A 355 -14.87 -29.15 17.37
C LYS A 355 -13.98 -28.25 18.16
N TRP A 356 -13.16 -28.80 19.05
CA TRP A 356 -12.23 -28.01 19.84
C TRP A 356 -11.22 -27.26 18.95
N PHE A 357 -10.68 -27.94 17.91
CA PHE A 357 -9.80 -27.31 16.93
C PHE A 357 -10.51 -26.17 16.19
N TYR A 358 -11.69 -26.42 15.66
CA TYR A 358 -12.54 -25.48 14.96
C TYR A 358 -12.84 -24.21 15.79
N ASP A 359 -13.11 -24.36 17.09
CA ASP A 359 -13.47 -23.25 17.97
C ASP A 359 -12.27 -22.37 18.34
N ASN A 360 -11.05 -22.91 18.34
CA ASN A 360 -9.86 -22.23 18.86
C ASN A 360 -8.95 -21.66 17.78
N PHE A 361 -9.07 -22.08 16.52
CA PHE A 361 -8.15 -21.66 15.47
C PHE A 361 -8.68 -20.50 14.63
N HIS A 362 -7.74 -19.66 14.17
CA HIS A 362 -7.97 -18.44 13.39
C HIS A 362 -7.24 -18.54 12.05
N ARG A 363 -7.64 -17.75 11.07
CA ARG A 363 -6.94 -17.71 9.78
C ARG A 363 -5.46 -17.36 9.98
N GLY A 364 -4.58 -18.16 9.34
CA GLY A 364 -3.14 -18.00 9.45
C GLY A 364 -2.50 -18.72 10.63
N ASP A 365 -3.23 -19.51 11.41
CA ASP A 365 -2.59 -20.43 12.36
C ASP A 365 -1.86 -21.56 11.63
N VAL A 366 -0.81 -22.06 12.24
CA VAL A 366 0.13 -22.97 11.60
C VAL A 366 -0.26 -24.43 11.84
N VAL A 367 -0.32 -25.20 10.75
CA VAL A 367 -0.45 -26.66 10.78
C VAL A 367 0.74 -27.26 10.03
N LYS A 368 1.77 -27.68 10.79
CA LYS A 368 2.95 -28.37 10.25
C LYS A 368 2.66 -29.85 10.12
N ILE A 369 2.67 -30.36 8.91
CA ILE A 369 2.46 -31.79 8.62
C ILE A 369 3.79 -32.42 8.22
N VAL A 370 4.09 -33.57 8.80
CA VAL A 370 5.30 -34.36 8.53
C VAL A 370 4.96 -35.85 8.37
N GLY A 371 5.79 -36.57 7.67
CA GLY A 371 5.73 -38.04 7.59
C GLY A 371 5.19 -38.58 6.28
N THR A 372 4.96 -37.75 5.27
CA THR A 372 4.65 -38.19 3.90
C THR A 372 5.73 -37.68 2.92
N ASP A 373 5.79 -38.27 1.75
CA ASP A 373 6.68 -37.95 0.64
C ASP A 373 6.08 -36.94 -0.36
N ARG A 374 4.83 -36.53 -0.15
CA ARG A 374 4.15 -35.52 -0.97
C ARG A 374 4.34 -34.13 -0.36
N PRO A 375 5.22 -33.25 -0.90
CA PRO A 375 5.35 -31.89 -0.40
C PRO A 375 4.13 -31.05 -0.78
N LEU A 376 3.74 -30.12 0.10
CA LEU A 376 2.78 -29.08 -0.22
C LEU A 376 3.41 -28.11 -1.23
N GLU A 377 2.72 -27.78 -2.30
CA GLU A 377 3.12 -26.75 -3.26
C GLU A 377 2.99 -25.37 -2.60
N TRP A 378 3.96 -24.49 -2.85
CA TRP A 378 4.02 -23.15 -2.22
C TRP A 378 2.81 -22.26 -2.54
N ASN A 379 2.14 -22.48 -3.66
CA ASN A 379 0.96 -21.76 -4.12
C ASN A 379 -0.36 -22.52 -3.88
N ASN A 380 -0.32 -23.61 -3.14
CA ASN A 380 -1.52 -24.38 -2.77
C ASN A 380 -2.16 -23.77 -1.52
N GLY A 381 -3.12 -22.88 -1.74
CA GLY A 381 -3.68 -22.04 -0.69
C GLY A 381 -2.65 -21.06 -0.12
N TRP A 382 -2.53 -21.02 1.20
CA TRP A 382 -1.53 -20.20 1.88
C TRP A 382 -0.23 -20.99 2.17
N GLY A 383 0.18 -21.86 1.24
CA GLY A 383 1.42 -22.66 1.31
C GLY A 383 2.72 -21.87 1.19
N PHE A 384 2.69 -20.55 1.35
CA PHE A 384 3.79 -19.62 1.09
C PHE A 384 5.06 -19.92 1.90
N TRP A 385 4.94 -20.65 3.00
CA TRP A 385 6.04 -21.04 3.88
C TRP A 385 6.87 -22.21 3.35
N GLN A 386 6.48 -22.83 2.22
CA GLN A 386 7.27 -23.88 1.55
C GLN A 386 8.52 -23.32 0.86
N LEU A 387 8.48 -22.06 0.42
CA LEU A 387 9.66 -21.40 -0.12
C LEU A 387 10.57 -20.93 1.01
N SER A 388 11.89 -21.07 0.85
CA SER A 388 12.83 -20.36 1.71
C SER A 388 12.61 -18.85 1.61
N PHE A 389 13.02 -18.08 2.60
CA PHE A 389 12.86 -16.62 2.52
C PHE A 389 13.69 -16.00 1.37
N LYS A 390 14.84 -16.63 1.06
CA LYS A 390 15.66 -16.25 -0.10
C LYS A 390 14.90 -16.43 -1.41
N GLU A 391 14.25 -17.59 -1.60
CA GLU A 391 13.44 -17.85 -2.80
C GLU A 391 12.19 -16.97 -2.83
N TRP A 392 11.60 -16.68 -1.66
CA TRP A 392 10.46 -15.78 -1.57
C TRP A 392 10.77 -14.39 -2.12
N LYS A 393 11.91 -13.81 -1.74
CA LYS A 393 12.36 -12.48 -2.17
C LYS A 393 12.54 -12.35 -3.69
N LYS A 394 12.89 -13.42 -4.39
CA LYS A 394 13.02 -13.40 -5.86
C LYS A 394 11.75 -12.98 -6.61
N GLY A 395 10.60 -12.98 -5.97
CA GLY A 395 9.35 -12.49 -6.57
C GLY A 395 9.02 -11.03 -6.27
N SER A 396 9.89 -10.32 -5.55
CA SER A 396 9.80 -8.87 -5.37
C SER A 396 10.13 -8.16 -6.69
N ALA A 397 9.51 -7.02 -6.93
CA ALA A 397 9.86 -6.13 -8.02
C ALA A 397 10.95 -5.10 -7.61
N LEU A 398 11.37 -5.13 -6.35
CA LEU A 398 12.49 -4.34 -5.86
C LEU A 398 13.73 -5.23 -5.87
N ASP A 399 14.85 -4.69 -6.30
CA ASP A 399 16.13 -5.38 -6.19
C ASP A 399 16.41 -5.67 -4.71
N THR A 400 16.54 -6.94 -4.38
CA THR A 400 16.67 -7.45 -3.02
C THR A 400 17.98 -8.20 -2.83
#